data_4214c43e5d3d37d6112440c8a7e83bdf
#
_entry.id   4214c43e5d3d37d6112440c8a7e83bdf
#
_cell.length_a   1.000
_cell.length_b   1.000
_cell.length_c   1.000
_cell.angle_alpha   90.00
_cell.angle_beta   90.00
_cell.angle_gamma   90.00
#
_symmetry.space_group_name_H-M   'P 1'
#
loop_
_entity.id
_entity.type
_entity.pdbx_description
1 polymer ?
#
loop_
_entity_poly.entity_id
_entity_poly.type
_entity_poly.pdbx_seq_one_letter_code
_entity_poly.pdbx_strand_id
1 'polypeptide(L)'
;DMQFGKLKLQTVLSQKKSSSSSVSSKGGVQLTPFELDVANYEENRHFFLGLYFRDNYDKWMRSLPNLTTGIKIGRVEVWVTNKSGQTSNTRNIIALGDLAEGTPKNPMWGGMGAGTAPSNSANGEYGTMAGSYSAARDVNQTSGVLDAVMTAGVDYEKIEKARLLNPSEYTVNQAMGYIS
;
A
#
# COMPACT_ATOMS: atom_id res chain seq x y z
N ASP A 1 45.20 -3.36 19.59
CA ASP A 1 46.13 -4.44 19.95
C ASP A 1 47.43 -3.84 20.41
N MET A 2 47.83 -4.14 21.64
CA MET A 2 49.17 -3.84 22.15
C MET A 2 49.87 -5.14 22.47
N GLN A 3 51.08 -5.30 21.96
CA GLN A 3 51.89 -6.50 22.20
C GLN A 3 53.16 -6.13 22.98
N PHE A 4 53.31 -6.70 24.15
CA PHE A 4 54.52 -6.54 24.99
C PHE A 4 55.18 -7.93 25.16
N GLY A 5 56.22 -8.20 24.36
CA GLY A 5 56.93 -9.48 24.41
C GLY A 5 55.98 -10.68 24.15
N LYS A 6 55.87 -11.58 25.13
CA LYS A 6 54.95 -12.74 25.06
C LYS A 6 53.52 -12.48 25.52
N LEU A 7 53.19 -11.26 25.95
CA LEU A 7 51.83 -10.87 26.38
C LEU A 7 51.09 -10.14 25.25
N LYS A 8 49.98 -10.74 24.78
CA LYS A 8 49.09 -10.11 23.84
C LYS A 8 47.83 -9.67 24.59
N LEU A 9 47.62 -8.36 24.70
CA LEU A 9 46.41 -7.77 25.27
C LEU A 9 45.49 -7.34 24.13
N GLN A 10 44.33 -7.95 24.03
CA GLN A 10 43.30 -7.58 23.06
C GLN A 10 42.07 -7.07 23.79
N THR A 11 41.86 -5.76 23.71
CA THR A 11 40.69 -5.11 24.32
C THR A 11 39.69 -4.77 23.24
N VAL A 12 38.48 -5.31 23.34
CA VAL A 12 37.34 -4.96 22.49
C VAL A 12 36.37 -4.14 23.32
N LEU A 13 36.30 -2.83 23.06
CA LEU A 13 35.29 -1.95 23.63
C LEU A 13 34.10 -1.87 22.69
N SER A 14 33.04 -2.58 23.02
CA SER A 14 31.76 -2.50 22.32
C SER A 14 30.76 -1.69 23.14
N GLN A 15 30.46 -0.49 22.72
CA GLN A 15 29.40 0.32 23.30
C GLN A 15 28.11 0.15 22.50
N LYS A 16 27.21 -0.69 23.00
CA LYS A 16 25.87 -0.81 22.44
C LYS A 16 24.97 0.20 23.14
N LYS A 17 24.60 1.26 22.44
CA LYS A 17 23.58 2.20 22.91
C LYS A 17 22.22 1.50 22.77
N SER A 18 21.76 0.84 23.83
CA SER A 18 20.39 0.34 23.90
C SER A 18 19.53 1.45 24.52
N SER A 19 18.57 1.96 23.76
CA SER A 19 17.49 2.73 24.33
C SER A 19 16.42 1.75 24.80
N SER A 20 16.37 1.48 26.09
CA SER A 20 15.24 0.79 26.70
C SER A 20 14.26 1.85 27.18
N SER A 21 13.07 1.91 26.58
CA SER A 21 11.97 2.66 27.15
C SER A 21 11.18 1.72 28.05
N SER A 22 11.30 1.90 29.35
CA SER A 22 10.43 1.20 30.31
C SER A 22 9.20 2.06 30.56
N VAL A 23 8.03 1.55 30.19
CA VAL A 23 6.76 2.13 30.57
C VAL A 23 6.35 1.51 31.92
N SER A 24 6.56 2.23 33.01
CA SER A 24 6.00 1.85 34.30
C SER A 24 4.63 2.50 34.46
N SER A 25 3.56 1.70 34.35
CA SER A 25 2.22 2.16 34.69
C SER A 25 2.01 2.04 36.21
N LYS A 26 2.12 3.14 36.91
CA LYS A 26 1.62 3.27 38.29
C LYS A 26 0.21 3.87 38.22
N GLY A 27 -0.81 3.01 38.11
CA GLY A 27 -2.23 3.30 38.36
C GLY A 27 -2.74 4.64 37.82
N GLY A 28 -3.14 4.69 36.55
CA GLY A 28 -3.79 5.83 35.91
C GLY A 28 -3.47 5.92 34.44
N VAL A 29 -4.40 6.43 33.65
CA VAL A 29 -4.18 6.75 32.23
C VAL A 29 -3.19 7.91 32.15
N GLN A 30 -1.97 7.66 31.75
CA GLN A 30 -0.98 8.71 31.52
C GLN A 30 -1.21 9.24 30.10
N LEU A 31 -1.78 10.43 29.99
CA LEU A 31 -1.90 11.14 28.73
C LEU A 31 -0.52 11.74 28.40
N THR A 32 0.11 11.18 27.40
CA THR A 32 1.29 11.80 26.81
C THR A 32 0.83 12.82 25.77
N PRO A 33 1.20 14.09 25.86
CA PRO A 33 0.85 15.05 24.84
C PRO A 33 1.49 14.62 23.52
N PHE A 34 0.66 14.61 22.47
CA PHE A 34 1.11 14.35 21.11
C PHE A 34 1.19 15.70 20.39
N GLU A 35 2.36 16.02 19.91
CA GLU A 35 2.62 17.21 19.11
C GLU A 35 3.11 16.79 17.73
N LEU A 36 2.41 17.23 16.70
CA LEU A 36 2.78 17.02 15.32
C LEU A 36 3.06 18.38 14.68
N ASP A 37 4.31 18.60 14.29
CA ASP A 37 4.68 19.78 13.54
C ASP A 37 4.13 19.70 12.10
N VAL A 38 3.59 20.79 11.57
CA VAL A 38 3.14 20.92 10.19
C VAL A 38 4.26 20.60 9.19
N ALA A 39 5.51 20.87 9.55
CA ALA A 39 6.68 20.52 8.74
C ALA A 39 6.89 19.01 8.56
N ASN A 40 6.26 18.18 9.40
CA ASN A 40 6.32 16.72 9.30
C ASN A 40 5.20 16.13 8.44
N TYR A 41 4.43 16.96 7.73
CA TYR A 41 3.41 16.49 6.80
C TYR A 41 4.05 15.77 5.62
N GLU A 42 3.64 14.52 5.39
CA GLU A 42 4.13 13.67 4.30
C GLU A 42 3.09 13.59 3.18
N GLU A 43 3.21 14.48 2.20
CA GLU A 43 2.30 14.52 1.06
C GLU A 43 2.54 13.35 0.10
N ASN A 44 1.47 12.73 -0.40
CA ASN A 44 1.49 11.69 -1.43
C ASN A 44 2.36 10.47 -1.11
N ARG A 45 2.44 10.09 0.17
CA ARG A 45 3.22 8.93 0.62
C ARG A 45 2.38 7.80 1.21
N HIS A 46 1.14 8.08 1.59
CA HIS A 46 0.26 7.13 2.25
C HIS A 46 -1.03 6.96 1.44
N PHE A 47 -1.37 5.72 1.10
CA PHE A 47 -2.51 5.43 0.24
C PHE A 47 -3.32 4.27 0.79
N PHE A 48 -4.63 4.44 0.87
CA PHE A 48 -5.53 3.31 1.13
C PHE A 48 -5.62 2.40 -0.08
N LEU A 49 -5.65 1.09 0.16
CA LEU A 49 -5.73 0.06 -0.87
C LEU A 49 -7.17 -0.25 -1.31
N GLY A 50 -8.14 0.51 -0.82
CA GLY A 50 -9.54 0.41 -1.21
C GLY A 50 -10.39 1.40 -0.41
N LEU A 51 -11.57 1.73 -0.96
CA LEU A 51 -12.52 2.64 -0.33
C LEU A 51 -13.03 2.09 1.01
N TYR A 52 -13.25 0.78 1.11
CA TYR A 52 -13.68 0.13 2.34
C TYR A 52 -12.74 0.42 3.51
N PHE A 53 -11.42 0.38 3.29
CA PHE A 53 -10.43 0.67 4.32
C PHE A 53 -10.47 2.15 4.72
N ARG A 54 -10.53 3.04 3.75
CA ARG A 54 -10.62 4.48 3.98
C ARG A 54 -11.86 4.84 4.80
N ASP A 55 -13.02 4.34 4.41
CA ASP A 55 -14.30 4.71 5.01
C ASP A 55 -14.49 4.13 6.42
N ASN A 56 -13.76 3.07 6.78
CA ASN A 56 -13.80 2.46 8.10
C ASN A 56 -12.61 2.83 9.00
N TYR A 57 -11.61 3.55 8.48
CA TYR A 57 -10.36 3.84 9.18
C TYR A 57 -10.58 4.51 10.54
N ASP A 58 -11.32 5.61 10.56
CA ASP A 58 -11.59 6.36 11.79
C ASP A 58 -12.37 5.55 12.83
N LYS A 59 -13.27 4.70 12.37
CA LYS A 59 -14.02 3.79 13.25
C LYS A 59 -13.08 2.78 13.92
N TRP A 60 -12.16 2.21 13.15
CA TRP A 60 -11.18 1.25 13.70
C TRP A 60 -10.18 1.92 14.63
N MET A 61 -9.73 3.11 14.31
CA MET A 61 -8.84 3.88 15.18
C MET A 61 -9.43 4.19 16.55
N ARG A 62 -10.74 4.39 16.63
CA ARG A 62 -11.46 4.61 17.92
C ARG A 62 -11.55 3.34 18.76
N SER A 63 -11.40 2.16 18.20
CA SER A 63 -11.50 0.88 18.90
C SER A 63 -10.15 0.30 19.33
N LEU A 64 -9.06 1.02 19.13
CA LEU A 64 -7.74 0.58 19.59
C LEU A 64 -7.70 0.34 21.10
N PRO A 65 -6.97 -0.67 21.57
CA PRO A 65 -6.03 -1.55 20.82
C PRO A 65 -6.70 -2.72 20.10
N ASN A 66 -8.01 -2.93 20.23
CA ASN A 66 -8.72 -4.05 19.64
C ASN A 66 -9.14 -3.72 18.20
N LEU A 67 -8.31 -4.09 17.23
CA LEU A 67 -8.57 -3.85 15.83
C LEU A 67 -9.39 -4.99 15.22
N THR A 68 -10.66 -4.75 14.88
CA THR A 68 -11.54 -5.74 14.25
C THR A 68 -11.94 -5.23 12.87
N THR A 69 -11.12 -5.52 11.86
CA THR A 69 -11.33 -5.04 10.50
C THR A 69 -12.18 -5.99 9.63
N GLY A 70 -12.34 -7.23 10.05
CA GLY A 70 -13.13 -8.26 9.35
C GLY A 70 -12.45 -8.80 8.08
N ILE A 71 -11.52 -8.08 7.49
CA ILE A 71 -10.75 -8.47 6.30
C ILE A 71 -9.28 -8.13 6.47
N LYS A 72 -8.43 -8.78 5.67
CA LYS A 72 -6.99 -8.59 5.68
C LYS A 72 -6.45 -8.64 4.26
N ILE A 73 -5.54 -7.73 3.93
CA ILE A 73 -4.81 -7.77 2.66
C ILE A 73 -3.85 -8.96 2.67
N GLY A 74 -4.00 -9.86 1.71
CA GLY A 74 -3.14 -11.04 1.60
C GLY A 74 -1.87 -10.77 0.82
N ARG A 75 -1.96 -10.05 -0.29
CA ARG A 75 -0.83 -9.77 -1.19
C ARG A 75 -0.95 -8.39 -1.80
N VAL A 76 0.17 -7.69 -1.91
CA VAL A 76 0.30 -6.40 -2.61
C VAL A 76 1.51 -6.47 -3.54
N GLU A 77 1.36 -5.94 -4.74
CA GLU A 77 2.44 -5.63 -5.66
C GLU A 77 2.37 -4.14 -5.99
N VAL A 78 3.47 -3.44 -5.87
CA VAL A 78 3.54 -2.01 -6.17
C VAL A 78 4.33 -1.80 -7.45
N TRP A 79 3.66 -1.22 -8.42
CA TRP A 79 4.23 -0.92 -9.74
C TRP A 79 4.32 0.58 -9.92
N VAL A 80 5.46 1.05 -10.38
CA VAL A 80 5.70 2.48 -10.64
C VAL A 80 6.20 2.69 -12.05
N THR A 81 6.03 3.90 -12.56
CA THR A 81 6.64 4.30 -13.83
C THR A 81 8.14 4.13 -13.78
N ASN A 82 8.70 3.49 -14.80
CA ASN A 82 10.12 3.22 -14.88
C ASN A 82 10.88 4.46 -15.39
N LYS A 83 11.26 5.33 -14.48
CA LYS A 83 12.08 6.53 -14.79
C LYS A 83 13.58 6.25 -14.81
N SER A 84 14.02 5.10 -14.32
CA SER A 84 15.43 4.73 -14.19
C SER A 84 15.97 3.92 -15.38
N GLY A 85 15.13 3.57 -16.36
CA GLY A 85 15.52 2.72 -17.48
C GLY A 85 15.81 1.26 -17.10
N GLN A 86 15.35 0.80 -15.95
CA GLN A 86 15.52 -0.57 -15.49
C GLN A 86 14.86 -1.54 -16.48
N THR A 87 15.54 -2.65 -16.79
CA THR A 87 15.05 -3.67 -17.74
C THR A 87 14.60 -4.95 -17.08
N SER A 88 15.02 -5.20 -15.82
CA SER A 88 14.59 -6.35 -15.01
C SER A 88 13.38 -6.01 -14.17
N ASN A 89 12.54 -7.00 -13.90
CA ASN A 89 11.31 -6.85 -13.10
C ASN A 89 10.38 -5.75 -13.65
N THR A 90 10.24 -5.69 -14.96
CA THR A 90 9.35 -4.75 -15.63
C THR A 90 8.20 -5.48 -16.29
N ARG A 91 7.03 -4.83 -16.33
CA ARG A 91 5.82 -5.34 -16.97
C ARG A 91 5.00 -4.19 -17.55
N ASN A 92 4.29 -4.45 -18.63
CA ASN A 92 3.25 -3.56 -19.08
C ASN A 92 2.02 -3.77 -18.20
N ILE A 93 1.45 -2.70 -17.68
CA ILE A 93 0.28 -2.73 -16.80
C ILE A 93 -0.78 -1.73 -17.27
N ILE A 94 -2.02 -2.03 -16.90
CA ILE A 94 -3.14 -1.08 -16.95
C ILE A 94 -3.50 -0.78 -15.50
N ALA A 95 -3.42 0.49 -15.13
CA ALA A 95 -3.89 0.98 -13.84
C ALA A 95 -5.31 1.50 -14.02
N LEU A 96 -6.24 1.02 -13.20
CA LEU A 96 -7.62 1.47 -13.18
C LEU A 96 -7.79 2.48 -12.05
N GLY A 97 -8.44 3.60 -12.34
CA GLY A 97 -8.68 4.68 -11.37
C GLY A 97 -9.79 4.37 -10.37
N ASP A 98 -10.69 3.44 -10.73
CA ASP A 98 -11.83 3.00 -9.92
C ASP A 98 -11.87 1.46 -9.93
N LEU A 99 -12.03 0.84 -8.77
CA LEU A 99 -12.14 -0.62 -8.64
C LEU A 99 -13.60 -1.10 -8.54
N ALA A 100 -14.56 -0.22 -8.81
CA ALA A 100 -15.99 -0.45 -8.67
C ALA A 100 -16.40 -0.89 -7.25
N GLU A 101 -15.71 -0.39 -6.25
CA GLU A 101 -16.09 -0.57 -4.85
C GLU A 101 -17.21 0.40 -4.48
N GLY A 102 -18.23 -0.08 -3.78
CA GLY A 102 -19.36 0.76 -3.36
C GLY A 102 -20.14 1.29 -4.57
N THR A 103 -20.16 2.60 -4.76
CA THR A 103 -20.77 3.27 -5.92
C THR A 103 -19.70 3.63 -6.93
N PRO A 104 -19.56 2.89 -8.03
CA PRO A 104 -18.53 3.17 -9.02
C PRO A 104 -18.76 4.51 -9.71
N LYS A 105 -17.67 5.18 -10.08
CA LYS A 105 -17.69 6.43 -10.82
C LYS A 105 -18.34 6.25 -12.20
N ASN A 106 -18.04 5.16 -12.87
CA ASN A 106 -18.69 4.76 -14.12
C ASN A 106 -19.83 3.80 -13.82
N PRO A 107 -21.10 4.16 -14.10
CA PRO A 107 -22.27 3.31 -13.81
C PRO A 107 -22.32 2.00 -14.58
N MET A 108 -21.50 1.83 -15.63
CA MET A 108 -21.37 0.54 -16.33
C MET A 108 -20.75 -0.55 -15.45
N TRP A 109 -19.99 -0.16 -14.46
CA TRP A 109 -19.36 -1.09 -13.52
C TRP A 109 -20.33 -1.37 -12.39
N GLY A 110 -20.88 -2.54 -12.32
CA GLY A 110 -21.77 -2.92 -11.22
C GLY A 110 -21.05 -2.81 -9.88
N GLY A 111 -21.46 -1.84 -9.04
CA GLY A 111 -20.88 -1.63 -7.71
C GLY A 111 -21.31 -2.70 -6.72
N MET A 112 -20.54 -2.89 -5.66
CA MET A 112 -20.81 -3.85 -4.58
C MET A 112 -21.75 -3.32 -3.48
N GLY A 113 -22.20 -2.08 -3.59
CA GLY A 113 -22.93 -1.38 -2.55
C GLY A 113 -22.00 -0.76 -1.48
N ALA A 114 -22.44 0.40 -0.96
CA ALA A 114 -21.67 1.12 0.05
C ALA A 114 -21.44 0.28 1.31
N GLY A 115 -20.21 0.28 1.83
CA GLY A 115 -19.84 -0.40 3.06
C GLY A 115 -19.67 -1.92 2.95
N THR A 116 -19.83 -2.50 1.76
CA THR A 116 -19.57 -3.93 1.56
C THR A 116 -18.07 -4.21 1.64
N ALA A 117 -17.69 -5.20 2.46
CA ALA A 117 -16.30 -5.62 2.55
C ALA A 117 -15.85 -6.25 1.23
N PRO A 118 -14.73 -5.79 0.63
CA PRO A 118 -14.22 -6.37 -0.60
C PRO A 118 -13.77 -7.81 -0.38
N SER A 119 -13.93 -8.62 -1.41
CA SER A 119 -13.39 -9.98 -1.48
C SER A 119 -12.64 -10.17 -2.79
N ASN A 120 -11.89 -11.27 -2.93
CA ASN A 120 -11.17 -11.56 -4.18
C ASN A 120 -12.07 -11.64 -5.42
N SER A 121 -13.34 -11.94 -5.24
CA SER A 121 -14.33 -12.04 -6.32
C SER A 121 -15.27 -10.84 -6.40
N ALA A 122 -15.14 -9.87 -5.52
CA ALA A 122 -16.09 -8.76 -5.39
C ALA A 122 -15.64 -7.46 -6.08
N ASN A 123 -14.56 -7.51 -6.84
CA ASN A 123 -14.17 -6.40 -7.69
C ASN A 123 -14.95 -6.52 -9.02
N GLY A 124 -16.04 -5.76 -9.14
CA GLY A 124 -16.91 -5.78 -10.32
C GLY A 124 -16.19 -5.39 -11.60
N GLU A 125 -15.31 -4.38 -11.51
CA GLU A 125 -14.53 -3.92 -12.66
C GLU A 125 -13.53 -4.97 -13.14
N TYR A 126 -12.82 -5.64 -12.21
CA TYR A 126 -11.92 -6.74 -12.58
C TYR A 126 -12.68 -7.88 -13.30
N GLY A 127 -13.82 -8.25 -12.78
CA GLY A 127 -14.66 -9.29 -13.41
C GLY A 127 -15.07 -8.91 -14.83
N THR A 128 -15.51 -7.68 -15.03
CA THR A 128 -15.90 -7.14 -16.33
C THR A 128 -14.71 -7.06 -17.29
N MET A 129 -13.56 -6.56 -16.82
CA MET A 129 -12.33 -6.50 -17.60
C MET A 129 -11.85 -7.89 -18.03
N ALA A 130 -11.87 -8.86 -17.12
CA ALA A 130 -11.43 -10.22 -17.40
C ALA A 130 -12.37 -10.96 -18.36
N GLY A 131 -13.66 -10.67 -18.29
CA GLY A 131 -14.69 -11.28 -19.16
C GLY A 131 -14.81 -10.58 -20.52
N SER A 132 -15.23 -9.32 -20.51
CA SER A 132 -15.64 -8.60 -21.73
C SER A 132 -14.49 -7.88 -22.45
N TYR A 133 -13.44 -7.52 -21.72
CA TYR A 133 -12.33 -6.70 -22.24
C TYR A 133 -10.97 -7.39 -22.09
N SER A 134 -10.94 -8.72 -22.11
CA SER A 134 -9.70 -9.49 -21.90
C SER A 134 -8.58 -9.17 -22.90
N ALA A 135 -8.93 -8.75 -24.11
CA ALA A 135 -7.97 -8.31 -25.13
C ALA A 135 -7.18 -7.04 -24.72
N ALA A 136 -7.69 -6.24 -23.79
CA ALA A 136 -6.97 -5.09 -23.24
C ALA A 136 -5.66 -5.47 -22.51
N ARG A 137 -5.45 -6.74 -22.17
CA ARG A 137 -4.20 -7.25 -21.60
C ARG A 137 -3.03 -7.18 -22.59
N ASP A 138 -3.31 -7.17 -23.88
CA ASP A 138 -2.30 -6.86 -24.89
C ASP A 138 -2.12 -5.34 -24.98
N VAL A 139 -0.92 -4.86 -24.66
CA VAL A 139 -0.58 -3.43 -24.64
C VAL A 139 -0.86 -2.72 -25.97
N ASN A 140 -0.79 -3.44 -27.08
CA ASN A 140 -1.08 -2.89 -28.42
C ASN A 140 -2.56 -2.74 -28.70
N GLN A 141 -3.40 -3.51 -28.00
CA GLN A 141 -4.85 -3.51 -28.19
C GLN A 141 -5.59 -2.69 -27.12
N THR A 142 -4.91 -2.32 -26.02
CA THR A 142 -5.51 -1.66 -24.86
C THR A 142 -6.39 -0.49 -25.24
N SER A 143 -5.86 0.50 -25.96
CA SER A 143 -6.62 1.70 -26.35
C SER A 143 -7.78 1.36 -27.27
N GLY A 144 -7.57 0.52 -28.28
CA GLY A 144 -8.63 0.11 -29.20
C GLY A 144 -9.79 -0.60 -28.51
N VAL A 145 -9.53 -1.26 -27.38
CA VAL A 145 -10.57 -1.98 -26.61
C VAL A 145 -11.22 -1.07 -25.57
N LEU A 146 -10.44 -0.24 -24.86
CA LEU A 146 -10.91 0.51 -23.70
C LEU A 146 -11.46 1.90 -24.04
N ASP A 147 -10.95 2.59 -25.05
CA ASP A 147 -11.37 3.96 -25.38
C ASP A 147 -12.85 4.07 -25.80
N ALA A 148 -13.47 2.94 -26.12
CA ALA A 148 -14.91 2.89 -26.41
C ALA A 148 -15.78 3.00 -25.13
N VAL A 149 -15.23 2.69 -23.95
CA VAL A 149 -15.97 2.57 -22.67
C VAL A 149 -15.33 3.31 -21.52
N MET A 150 -14.09 3.71 -21.65
CA MET A 150 -13.29 4.41 -20.65
C MET A 150 -12.52 5.57 -21.29
N THR A 151 -12.11 6.54 -20.47
CA THR A 151 -11.28 7.68 -20.88
C THR A 151 -9.86 7.47 -20.37
N ALA A 152 -8.89 7.38 -21.28
CA ALA A 152 -7.47 7.30 -20.93
C ALA A 152 -7.05 8.53 -20.10
N GLY A 153 -6.22 8.33 -19.10
CA GLY A 153 -5.77 9.37 -18.17
C GLY A 153 -6.81 9.78 -17.10
N VAL A 154 -8.05 9.27 -17.17
CA VAL A 154 -9.12 9.54 -16.20
C VAL A 154 -9.60 8.24 -15.54
N ASP A 155 -9.99 7.27 -16.34
CA ASP A 155 -10.54 5.99 -15.87
C ASP A 155 -9.46 4.91 -15.85
N TYR A 156 -8.53 4.95 -16.78
CA TYR A 156 -7.41 4.02 -16.83
C TYR A 156 -6.12 4.71 -17.30
N GLU A 157 -4.98 4.16 -16.92
CA GLU A 157 -3.65 4.54 -17.40
C GLU A 157 -2.91 3.32 -17.92
N LYS A 158 -2.37 3.41 -19.12
CA LYS A 158 -1.49 2.39 -19.70
C LYS A 158 -0.04 2.74 -19.38
N ILE A 159 0.65 1.87 -18.64
CA ILE A 159 2.04 2.08 -18.24
C ILE A 159 2.89 0.97 -18.85
N GLU A 160 3.75 1.34 -19.80
CA GLU A 160 4.67 0.41 -20.44
C GLU A 160 5.94 0.29 -19.59
N LYS A 161 6.42 -0.96 -19.46
CA LYS A 161 7.62 -1.30 -18.69
C LYS A 161 7.62 -0.74 -17.27
N ALA A 162 6.44 -0.73 -16.62
CA ALA A 162 6.36 -0.38 -15.21
C ALA A 162 7.33 -1.24 -14.38
N ARG A 163 7.99 -0.64 -13.40
CA ARG A 163 8.92 -1.32 -12.50
C ARG A 163 8.19 -1.84 -11.27
N LEU A 164 8.42 -3.10 -10.93
CA LEU A 164 7.98 -3.66 -9.66
C LEU A 164 8.88 -3.14 -8.53
N LEU A 165 8.30 -2.58 -7.47
CA LEU A 165 9.03 -2.23 -6.26
C LEU A 165 9.42 -3.48 -5.47
N ASN A 166 10.60 -3.44 -4.86
CA ASN A 166 10.97 -4.45 -3.89
C ASN A 166 10.18 -4.24 -2.58
N PRO A 167 9.87 -5.32 -1.83
CA PRO A 167 9.16 -5.19 -0.56
C PRO A 167 9.85 -4.31 0.50
N SER A 168 11.12 -3.99 0.31
CA SER A 168 11.87 -3.06 1.17
C SER A 168 11.67 -1.58 0.83
N GLU A 169 11.05 -1.28 -0.32
CA GLU A 169 10.83 0.11 -0.79
C GLU A 169 9.47 0.66 -0.31
N TYR A 170 8.64 -0.15 0.32
CA TYR A 170 7.33 0.26 0.83
C TYR A 170 6.94 -0.54 2.07
N THR A 171 5.99 -0.05 2.82
CA THR A 171 5.38 -0.76 3.94
C THR A 171 3.88 -0.95 3.72
N VAL A 172 3.32 -2.07 4.17
CA VAL A 172 1.89 -2.36 4.06
C VAL A 172 1.31 -2.68 5.42
N ASN A 173 0.30 -1.96 5.83
CA ASN A 173 -0.54 -2.36 6.95
C ASN A 173 -1.68 -3.23 6.42
N GLN A 174 -1.51 -4.54 6.51
CA GLN A 174 -2.45 -5.51 5.97
C GLN A 174 -3.83 -5.49 6.65
N ALA A 175 -3.88 -5.15 7.94
CA ALA A 175 -5.12 -5.12 8.68
C ALA A 175 -5.93 -3.86 8.41
N MET A 176 -5.26 -2.71 8.29
CA MET A 176 -5.89 -1.42 8.04
C MET A 176 -5.96 -1.06 6.55
N GLY A 177 -5.34 -1.86 5.68
CA GLY A 177 -5.43 -1.73 4.23
C GLY A 177 -4.83 -0.45 3.67
N TYR A 178 -3.67 -0.03 4.15
CA TYR A 178 -2.93 1.07 3.57
C TYR A 178 -1.47 0.73 3.29
N ILE A 179 -0.87 1.47 2.39
CA ILE A 179 0.54 1.39 1.98
C ILE A 179 1.22 2.75 2.21
N SER A 180 2.50 2.68 2.57
CA SER A 180 3.36 3.86 2.78
C SER A 180 4.68 3.70 2.07
#